data_1ebe7072384fdb05b433e0af08144b6e
#
_entry.id   1ebe7072384fdb05b433e0af08144b6e
#
_cell.length_a   1.000
_cell.length_b   1.000
_cell.length_c   1.000
_cell.angle_alpha   90.00
_cell.angle_beta   90.00
_cell.angle_gamma   90.00
#
_symmetry.space_group_name_H-M   'P 1'
#
loop_
_entity.id
_entity.type
_entity.pdbx_description
1 polymer ?
#
loop_
_entity_poly.entity_id
_entity_poly.type
_entity_poly.pdbx_seq_one_letter_code
_entity_poly.pdbx_strand_id
1 'polypeptide(L)'
;MKRLIIILLFIASPLQAEKIEQLSWYNLQELLEDDKLTYKIIKSCVSLNSAVTELIKEEHPDLAKEFFQSANYLYPFGILVLKKIKNINNKDAEKEFLLDVDGLTNNYMNFMIKNGKATESFFKGTFLKDDITFCNEIRSAIEITISESQKN
;
A
#
# COMPACT_ATOMS: atom_id res chain seq x y z
N MET A 1 28.04 -50.79 5.60
CA MET A 1 28.11 -49.31 5.49
C MET A 1 26.71 -48.79 5.13
N LYS A 2 25.95 -48.30 6.10
CA LYS A 2 24.59 -47.74 5.88
C LYS A 2 24.71 -46.24 5.55
N ARG A 3 24.39 -45.86 4.30
CA ARG A 3 24.32 -44.44 3.91
C ARG A 3 23.06 -43.84 4.46
N LEU A 4 23.21 -42.90 5.41
CA LEU A 4 22.14 -42.10 5.95
C LEU A 4 21.86 -40.98 4.93
N ILE A 5 20.73 -41.06 4.22
CA ILE A 5 20.25 -39.99 3.35
C ILE A 5 19.49 -39.00 4.24
N ILE A 6 20.12 -37.87 4.52
CA ILE A 6 19.44 -36.74 5.20
C ILE A 6 18.61 -36.02 4.14
N ILE A 7 17.30 -36.24 4.15
CA ILE A 7 16.34 -35.49 3.36
C ILE A 7 16.13 -34.15 4.10
N LEU A 8 16.79 -33.11 3.63
CA LEU A 8 16.51 -31.72 4.03
C LEU A 8 15.13 -31.34 3.48
N LEU A 9 14.11 -31.48 4.31
CA LEU A 9 12.79 -30.88 4.09
C LEU A 9 12.93 -29.35 4.17
N PHE A 10 13.09 -28.70 3.03
CA PHE A 10 12.85 -27.28 2.91
C PHE A 10 11.36 -27.04 3.19
N ILE A 11 11.05 -26.65 4.42
CA ILE A 11 9.76 -26.08 4.77
C ILE A 11 9.74 -24.70 4.10
N ALA A 12 9.32 -24.65 2.83
CA ALA A 12 8.93 -23.43 2.19
C ALA A 12 7.68 -22.94 2.93
N SER A 13 7.87 -22.07 3.92
CA SER A 13 6.74 -21.32 4.48
C SER A 13 6.06 -20.61 3.31
N PRO A 14 4.76 -20.84 3.05
CA PRO A 14 4.07 -20.05 2.06
C PRO A 14 4.16 -18.59 2.54
N LEU A 15 4.84 -17.73 1.78
CA LEU A 15 4.67 -16.30 1.93
C LEU A 15 3.17 -16.08 1.76
N GLN A 16 2.47 -15.86 2.87
CA GLN A 16 1.07 -15.47 2.83
C GLN A 16 1.04 -14.09 2.18
N ALA A 17 0.70 -14.06 0.89
CA ALA A 17 0.43 -12.82 0.20
C ALA A 17 -0.64 -12.07 1.01
N GLU A 18 -0.33 -10.88 1.48
CA GLU A 18 -1.28 -10.05 2.22
C GLU A 18 -2.53 -9.87 1.35
N LYS A 19 -3.70 -10.18 1.91
CA LYS A 19 -4.96 -10.10 1.18
C LYS A 19 -5.28 -8.65 0.89
N ILE A 20 -5.54 -8.32 -0.38
CA ILE A 20 -6.07 -7.03 -0.76
C ILE A 20 -7.49 -6.89 -0.21
N GLU A 21 -7.70 -5.88 0.61
CA GLU A 21 -9.01 -5.54 1.17
C GLU A 21 -9.53 -4.25 0.54
N GLN A 22 -10.84 -4.12 0.44
CA GLN A 22 -11.49 -2.90 -0.05
C GLN A 22 -11.36 -1.79 0.99
N LEU A 23 -10.71 -0.69 0.62
CA LEU A 23 -10.42 0.44 1.51
C LEU A 23 -11.62 1.38 1.66
N SER A 24 -12.39 1.56 0.62
CA SER A 24 -13.56 2.45 0.58
C SER A 24 -14.70 2.07 1.53
N TRP A 25 -14.60 0.95 2.24
CA TRP A 25 -15.52 0.58 3.32
C TRP A 25 -15.20 1.24 4.66
N TYR A 26 -13.99 1.77 4.83
CA TYR A 26 -13.59 2.41 6.07
C TYR A 26 -14.06 3.86 6.14
N ASN A 27 -14.35 4.34 7.36
CA ASN A 27 -14.71 5.72 7.61
C ASN A 27 -13.46 6.52 7.96
N LEU A 28 -13.29 7.71 7.37
CA LEU A 28 -12.17 8.62 7.67
C LEU A 28 -12.08 8.97 9.16
N GLN A 29 -13.21 9.05 9.87
CA GLN A 29 -13.21 9.38 11.29
C GLN A 29 -12.60 8.25 12.14
N GLU A 30 -12.84 6.99 11.78
CA GLU A 30 -12.26 5.82 12.47
C GLU A 30 -10.74 5.79 12.35
N LEU A 31 -10.18 6.32 11.26
CA LEU A 31 -8.73 6.40 11.06
C LEU A 31 -8.03 7.28 12.11
N LEU A 32 -8.69 8.30 12.61
CA LEU A 32 -8.10 9.23 13.60
C LEU A 32 -7.99 8.61 15.00
N GLU A 33 -8.75 7.54 15.27
CA GLU A 33 -8.87 6.91 16.58
C GLU A 33 -8.02 5.64 16.74
N ASP A 34 -7.64 4.99 15.61
CA ASP A 34 -6.86 3.75 15.61
C ASP A 34 -5.60 3.83 14.73
N ASP A 35 -4.45 3.97 15.38
CA ASP A 35 -3.16 4.03 14.70
C ASP A 35 -2.88 2.80 13.82
N LYS A 36 -3.34 1.60 14.21
CA LYS A 36 -3.11 0.37 13.41
C LYS A 36 -3.95 0.39 12.15
N LEU A 37 -5.20 0.86 12.25
CA LEU A 37 -6.06 1.05 11.09
C LEU A 37 -5.49 2.13 10.18
N THR A 38 -5.06 3.27 10.73
CA THR A 38 -4.39 4.34 10.00
C THR A 38 -3.17 3.82 9.24
N TYR A 39 -2.30 3.04 9.90
CA TYR A 39 -1.15 2.42 9.26
C TYR A 39 -1.54 1.53 8.09
N LYS A 40 -2.49 0.62 8.30
CA LYS A 40 -3.00 -0.29 7.30
C LYS A 40 -3.50 0.47 6.07
N ILE A 41 -4.31 1.49 6.26
CA ILE A 41 -4.91 2.27 5.18
C ILE A 41 -3.84 3.09 4.43
N ILE A 42 -2.96 3.81 5.13
CA ILE A 42 -1.90 4.58 4.48
C ILE A 42 -0.97 3.67 3.68
N LYS A 43 -0.54 2.54 4.26
CA LYS A 43 0.25 1.53 3.57
C LYS A 43 -0.44 1.06 2.28
N SER A 44 -1.72 0.73 2.37
CA SER A 44 -2.50 0.26 1.22
C SER A 44 -2.64 1.34 0.14
N CYS A 45 -2.88 2.59 0.53
CA CYS A 45 -2.96 3.71 -0.42
C CYS A 45 -1.62 3.97 -1.12
N VAL A 46 -0.50 3.93 -0.39
CA VAL A 46 0.84 4.05 -0.98
C VAL A 46 1.08 2.91 -1.96
N SER A 47 0.77 1.67 -1.57
CA SER A 47 0.98 0.48 -2.40
C SER A 47 0.10 0.47 -3.65
N LEU A 48 -1.18 0.85 -3.53
CA LEU A 48 -2.10 0.92 -4.67
C LEU A 48 -1.64 1.97 -5.68
N ASN A 49 -1.32 3.19 -5.22
CA ASN A 49 -0.83 4.26 -6.09
C ASN A 49 0.51 3.88 -6.77
N SER A 50 1.42 3.23 -6.04
CA SER A 50 2.68 2.71 -6.60
C SER A 50 2.44 1.64 -7.65
N ALA A 51 1.52 0.71 -7.42
CA ALA A 51 1.17 -0.34 -8.38
C ALA A 51 0.56 0.23 -9.66
N VAL A 52 -0.35 1.21 -9.55
CA VAL A 52 -0.90 1.90 -10.73
C VAL A 52 0.21 2.61 -11.49
N THR A 53 1.07 3.36 -10.80
CA THR A 53 2.23 4.02 -11.40
C THR A 53 3.06 3.06 -12.26
N GLU A 54 3.45 1.93 -11.70
CA GLU A 54 4.27 0.94 -12.40
C GLU A 54 3.59 0.35 -13.63
N LEU A 55 2.28 0.10 -13.56
CA LEU A 55 1.55 -0.52 -14.67
C LEU A 55 1.28 0.41 -15.85
N ILE A 56 1.17 1.72 -15.61
CA ILE A 56 0.78 2.66 -16.66
C ILE A 56 1.89 3.61 -17.13
N LYS A 57 3.07 3.60 -16.49
CA LYS A 57 4.14 4.58 -16.71
C LYS A 57 4.64 4.68 -18.16
N GLU A 58 4.62 3.57 -18.91
CA GLU A 58 5.06 3.54 -20.30
C GLU A 58 3.98 4.08 -21.26
N GLU A 59 2.71 3.80 -20.99
CA GLU A 59 1.61 4.20 -21.88
C GLU A 59 1.01 5.56 -21.49
N HIS A 60 1.02 5.89 -20.20
CA HIS A 60 0.40 7.11 -19.65
C HIS A 60 1.33 7.80 -18.62
N PRO A 61 2.50 8.33 -19.04
CA PRO A 61 3.51 8.85 -18.12
C PRO A 61 3.03 10.03 -17.25
N ASP A 62 2.19 10.91 -17.80
CA ASP A 62 1.67 12.06 -17.02
C ASP A 62 0.72 11.59 -15.91
N LEU A 63 -0.16 10.66 -16.23
CA LEU A 63 -1.07 10.07 -15.23
C LEU A 63 -0.30 9.24 -14.19
N ALA A 64 0.71 8.48 -14.62
CA ALA A 64 1.59 7.75 -13.71
C ALA A 64 2.29 8.69 -12.72
N LYS A 65 2.70 9.88 -13.17
CA LYS A 65 3.30 10.90 -12.30
C LYS A 65 2.33 11.38 -11.21
N GLU A 66 1.05 11.51 -11.49
CA GLU A 66 0.04 11.90 -10.48
C GLU A 66 -0.09 10.82 -9.38
N PHE A 67 -0.15 9.55 -9.77
CA PHE A 67 -0.18 8.44 -8.81
C PHE A 67 1.10 8.36 -8.00
N PHE A 68 2.26 8.52 -8.64
CA PHE A 68 3.55 8.57 -7.95
C PHE A 68 3.61 9.70 -6.92
N GLN A 69 3.13 10.89 -7.25
CA GLN A 69 3.06 12.02 -6.33
C GLN A 69 2.14 11.72 -5.13
N SER A 70 1.01 11.06 -5.37
CA SER A 70 0.10 10.62 -4.30
C SER A 70 0.77 9.62 -3.36
N ALA A 71 1.46 8.61 -3.91
CA ALA A 71 2.21 7.66 -3.11
C ALA A 71 3.29 8.34 -2.27
N ASN A 72 4.12 9.19 -2.89
CA ASN A 72 5.19 9.92 -2.23
C ASN A 72 4.68 10.87 -1.14
N TYR A 73 3.52 11.48 -1.33
CA TYR A 73 2.92 12.36 -0.32
C TYR A 73 2.52 11.59 0.93
N LEU A 74 1.92 10.41 0.78
CA LEU A 74 1.46 9.59 1.89
C LEU A 74 2.58 8.80 2.58
N TYR A 75 3.68 8.53 1.87
CA TYR A 75 4.77 7.68 2.34
C TYR A 75 5.35 8.09 3.72
N PRO A 76 5.70 9.37 3.99
CA PRO A 76 6.24 9.79 5.28
C PRO A 76 5.25 9.61 6.43
N PHE A 77 3.95 9.71 6.17
CA PHE A 77 2.93 9.49 7.20
C PHE A 77 2.85 8.03 7.61
N GLY A 78 2.99 7.10 6.67
CA GLY A 78 3.07 5.67 6.98
C GLY A 78 4.24 5.34 7.90
N ILE A 79 5.41 5.92 7.65
CA ILE A 79 6.60 5.78 8.50
C ILE A 79 6.34 6.33 9.90
N LEU A 80 5.75 7.53 10.01
CA LEU A 80 5.45 8.16 11.30
C LEU A 80 4.50 7.32 12.15
N VAL A 81 3.43 6.80 11.54
CA VAL A 81 2.46 5.96 12.23
C VAL A 81 3.09 4.63 12.65
N LEU A 82 3.86 3.98 11.77
CA LEU A 82 4.56 2.74 12.10
C LEU A 82 5.55 2.92 13.26
N LYS A 83 6.33 4.01 13.22
CA LYS A 83 7.23 4.39 14.30
C LYS A 83 6.51 4.51 15.63
N LYS A 84 5.34 5.15 15.65
CA LYS A 84 4.49 5.30 16.85
C LYS A 84 4.00 3.95 17.37
N ILE A 85 3.45 3.12 16.49
CA ILE A 85 2.88 1.81 16.85
C ILE A 85 3.94 0.88 17.45
N LYS A 86 5.13 0.83 16.83
CA LYS A 86 6.19 -0.14 17.21
C LYS A 86 7.21 0.43 18.19
N ASN A 87 7.16 1.72 18.47
CA ASN A 87 8.15 2.41 19.31
C ASN A 87 9.59 2.18 18.84
N ILE A 88 9.84 2.25 17.52
CA ILE A 88 11.14 2.06 16.88
C ILE A 88 11.69 3.39 16.35
N ASN A 89 12.97 3.43 16.01
CA ASN A 89 13.57 4.63 15.42
C ASN A 89 13.13 4.83 13.96
N ASN A 90 13.40 6.01 13.41
CA ASN A 90 12.95 6.39 12.08
C ASN A 90 13.51 5.49 10.97
N LYS A 91 14.78 5.10 11.06
CA LYS A 91 15.46 4.26 10.06
C LYS A 91 14.86 2.85 9.99
N ASP A 92 14.55 2.27 11.15
CA ASP A 92 13.95 0.94 11.21
C ASP A 92 12.48 0.99 10.73
N ALA A 93 11.74 2.06 11.10
CA ALA A 93 10.37 2.27 10.61
C ALA A 93 10.33 2.44 9.08
N GLU A 94 11.24 3.22 8.51
CA GLU A 94 11.34 3.41 7.06
C GLU A 94 11.64 2.10 6.34
N LYS A 95 12.63 1.35 6.83
CA LYS A 95 12.99 0.05 6.25
C LYS A 95 11.83 -0.94 6.27
N GLU A 96 11.13 -1.03 7.39
CA GLU A 96 10.01 -1.94 7.55
C GLU A 96 8.82 -1.51 6.70
N PHE A 97 8.50 -0.20 6.70
CA PHE A 97 7.42 0.34 5.86
C PHE A 97 7.67 0.09 4.38
N LEU A 98 8.92 0.27 3.91
CA LEU A 98 9.30 -0.01 2.53
C LEU A 98 9.04 -1.47 2.17
N LEU A 99 9.45 -2.42 3.01
CA LEU A 99 9.21 -3.85 2.77
C LEU A 99 7.72 -4.20 2.70
N ASP A 100 6.92 -3.63 3.60
CA ASP A 100 5.48 -3.82 3.63
C ASP A 100 4.80 -3.25 2.37
N VAL A 101 5.22 -2.05 1.95
CA VAL A 101 4.72 -1.39 0.73
C VAL A 101 5.10 -2.20 -0.52
N ASP A 102 6.36 -2.64 -0.65
CA ASP A 102 6.81 -3.43 -1.81
C ASP A 102 6.01 -4.73 -1.96
N GLY A 103 5.80 -5.45 -0.85
CA GLY A 103 5.02 -6.68 -0.86
C GLY A 103 3.58 -6.45 -1.31
N LEU A 104 2.93 -5.43 -0.76
CA LEU A 104 1.54 -5.13 -1.08
C LEU A 104 1.38 -4.52 -2.48
N THR A 105 2.35 -3.71 -2.95
CA THR A 105 2.40 -3.21 -4.33
C THR A 105 2.39 -4.35 -5.33
N ASN A 106 3.23 -5.36 -5.12
CA ASN A 106 3.25 -6.55 -5.97
C ASN A 106 1.91 -7.29 -5.98
N ASN A 107 1.22 -7.36 -4.85
CA ASN A 107 -0.11 -7.98 -4.77
C ASN A 107 -1.15 -7.19 -5.57
N TYR A 108 -1.16 -5.86 -5.47
CA TYR A 108 -2.03 -4.99 -6.28
C TYR A 108 -1.72 -5.12 -7.77
N MET A 109 -0.45 -5.12 -8.18
CA MET A 109 -0.05 -5.31 -9.57
C MET A 109 -0.56 -6.65 -10.13
N ASN A 110 -0.33 -7.74 -9.40
CA ASN A 110 -0.78 -9.07 -9.79
C ASN A 110 -2.31 -9.14 -9.92
N PHE A 111 -3.04 -8.53 -8.99
CA PHE A 111 -4.50 -8.45 -9.04
C PHE A 111 -4.98 -7.69 -10.29
N MET A 112 -4.40 -6.51 -10.56
CA MET A 112 -4.75 -5.67 -11.72
C MET A 112 -4.39 -6.36 -13.04
N ILE A 113 -3.21 -6.97 -13.15
CA ILE A 113 -2.80 -7.72 -14.35
C ILE A 113 -3.76 -8.89 -14.61
N LYS A 114 -4.14 -9.63 -13.57
CA LYS A 114 -5.10 -10.73 -13.69
C LYS A 114 -6.46 -10.22 -14.18
N ASN A 115 -6.93 -9.10 -13.62
CA ASN A 115 -8.19 -8.49 -14.04
C ASN A 115 -8.11 -7.96 -15.47
N GLY A 116 -7.00 -7.31 -15.84
CA GLY A 116 -6.77 -6.82 -17.21
C GLY A 116 -6.82 -7.92 -18.25
N LYS A 117 -6.22 -9.08 -17.97
CA LYS A 117 -6.30 -10.26 -18.84
C LYS A 117 -7.73 -10.80 -19.01
N ALA A 118 -8.57 -10.67 -17.99
CA ALA A 118 -9.93 -11.19 -18.00
C ALA A 118 -10.96 -10.21 -18.59
N THR A 119 -10.74 -8.89 -18.44
CA THR A 119 -11.74 -7.85 -18.73
C THR A 119 -11.26 -6.75 -19.65
N GLU A 120 -10.00 -6.81 -20.12
CA GLU A 120 -9.32 -5.76 -20.90
C GLU A 120 -9.20 -4.42 -20.14
N SER A 121 -9.29 -4.46 -18.80
CA SER A 121 -9.19 -3.29 -17.94
C SER A 121 -8.68 -3.66 -16.57
N PHE A 122 -7.75 -2.89 -16.00
CA PHE A 122 -7.25 -3.10 -14.64
C PHE A 122 -8.33 -2.90 -13.57
N PHE A 123 -9.34 -2.07 -13.83
CA PHE A 123 -10.30 -1.59 -12.85
C PHE A 123 -11.73 -2.11 -13.02
N LYS A 124 -12.10 -2.58 -14.23
CA LYS A 124 -13.47 -2.99 -14.53
C LYS A 124 -13.93 -4.14 -13.65
N GLY A 125 -15.06 -3.94 -12.93
CA GLY A 125 -15.63 -4.95 -12.04
C GLY A 125 -14.84 -5.17 -10.73
N THR A 126 -13.95 -4.24 -10.37
CA THR A 126 -13.19 -4.27 -9.11
C THR A 126 -13.54 -3.07 -8.24
N PHE A 127 -13.16 -3.13 -6.97
CA PHE A 127 -13.29 -2.03 -6.01
C PHE A 127 -12.14 -1.00 -6.08
N LEU A 128 -11.12 -1.24 -6.90
CA LEU A 128 -9.90 -0.42 -6.90
C LEU A 128 -10.14 1.04 -7.27
N LYS A 129 -11.13 1.32 -8.12
CA LYS A 129 -11.48 2.69 -8.48
C LYS A 129 -12.02 3.48 -7.30
N ASP A 130 -12.85 2.83 -6.48
CA ASP A 130 -13.40 3.43 -5.26
C ASP A 130 -12.28 3.61 -4.21
N ASP A 131 -11.36 2.66 -4.11
CA ASP A 131 -10.21 2.75 -3.23
C ASP A 131 -9.24 3.87 -3.63
N ILE A 132 -9.01 4.10 -4.92
CA ILE A 132 -8.22 5.26 -5.41
C ILE A 132 -8.90 6.56 -4.98
N THR A 133 -10.22 6.67 -5.14
CA THR A 133 -10.97 7.85 -4.69
C THR A 133 -10.82 8.06 -3.19
N PHE A 134 -10.97 7.02 -2.39
CA PHE A 134 -10.78 7.06 -0.95
C PHE A 134 -9.35 7.48 -0.54
N CYS A 135 -8.33 6.96 -1.22
CA CYS A 135 -6.95 7.38 -0.99
C CYS A 135 -6.70 8.86 -1.29
N ASN A 136 -7.38 9.43 -2.31
CA ASN A 136 -7.32 10.85 -2.60
C ASN A 136 -8.02 11.70 -1.52
N GLU A 137 -9.12 11.21 -0.95
CA GLU A 137 -9.80 11.86 0.18
C GLU A 137 -8.91 11.90 1.42
N ILE A 138 -8.21 10.80 1.73
CA ILE A 138 -7.22 10.75 2.83
C ILE A 138 -6.11 11.75 2.60
N ARG A 139 -5.54 11.78 1.41
CA ARG A 139 -4.50 12.75 1.05
C ARG A 139 -5.00 14.18 1.28
N SER A 140 -6.18 14.52 0.77
CA SER A 140 -6.78 15.85 0.91
C SER A 140 -7.03 16.21 2.38
N ALA A 141 -7.51 15.28 3.20
CA ALA A 141 -7.72 15.50 4.63
C ALA A 141 -6.40 15.81 5.36
N ILE A 142 -5.32 15.11 5.03
CA ILE A 142 -3.99 15.38 5.58
C ILE A 142 -3.49 16.76 5.14
N GLU A 143 -3.65 17.13 3.86
CA GLU A 143 -3.25 18.44 3.32
C GLU A 143 -3.95 19.59 4.05
N ILE A 144 -5.24 19.46 4.29
CA ILE A 144 -6.04 20.45 5.03
C ILE A 144 -5.51 20.59 6.48
N THR A 145 -5.33 19.47 7.18
CA THR A 145 -4.85 19.46 8.57
C THR A 145 -3.49 20.14 8.72
N ILE A 146 -2.57 19.89 7.80
CA ILE A 146 -1.24 20.52 7.81
C ILE A 146 -1.37 22.03 7.54
N SER A 147 -2.17 22.41 6.55
CA SER A 147 -2.34 23.82 6.19
C SER A 147 -2.96 24.65 7.33
N GLU A 148 -3.87 24.06 8.10
CA GLU A 148 -4.48 24.69 9.28
C GLU A 148 -3.50 24.81 10.45
N SER A 149 -2.66 23.78 10.66
CA SER A 149 -1.64 23.80 11.72
C SER A 149 -0.53 24.83 11.50
N GLN A 150 -0.30 25.26 10.26
CA GLN A 150 0.70 26.29 9.90
C GLN A 150 0.18 27.73 10.03
N LYS A 151 -1.13 27.91 10.20
CA LYS A 151 -1.76 29.24 10.35
C LYS A 151 -1.90 29.70 11.80
N ASN A 152 -1.67 28.78 12.75
CA ASN A 152 -1.72 29.02 14.19
C ASN A 152 -0.31 29.12 14.77
#